data_668319190b54c98406d19e4bc820f077
#
_entry.id   668319190b54c98406d19e4bc820f077
#
_cell.length_a   1.000
_cell.length_b   1.000
_cell.length_c   1.000
_cell.angle_alpha   90.00
_cell.angle_beta   90.00
_cell.angle_gamma   90.00
#
_symmetry.space_group_name_H-M   'P 1'
#
loop_
_entity.id
_entity.type
_entity.pdbx_description
1 polymer ?
#
loop_
_entity_poly.entity_id
_entity_poly.type
_entity_poly.pdbx_seq_one_letter_code
_entity_poly.pdbx_strand_id
1 'polypeptide(L)'
;MYDARQLYDHLQVAEQDEIPLRPDERLRAMNRPLLAWYEEHARILPWREEPQPYRVWISEIMLQQTRVEAVKPYFERFIKALPDAAALASVEDDRLMKLWEGLGYYNRARNLKKAAGIIMEQYGGRMPSEYEDLLKLPGIGSYTAGAVASIAFGEPVPAVDGNVLRVISRVMASREDILKASTKRWMEECLKETMPKERASHFNQGLIEIGAIVCVPNGQPKCAECPLASVCLAFKQGSTGEIPVKTPPKKRRIEERTVCILEHGDRVGIKKREDSGLLASLYELPNVEGHLKPEELAEAFGLLEGAVEKITPLPEAKHIFSHVEWRMIGYRVQLKKSIPQEFISAQKKELEQVYALPNAFGRYTKLIN
;
A
#
# COMPACT_ATOMS: atom_id res chain seq x y z
N MET A 1 -28.29 2.50 15.80
CA MET A 1 -28.40 3.94 15.49
C MET A 1 -27.64 4.67 16.60
N TYR A 2 -26.40 5.05 16.38
CA TYR A 2 -25.64 5.85 17.35
C TYR A 2 -26.04 7.29 17.16
N ASP A 3 -26.58 7.90 18.23
CA ASP A 3 -26.97 9.31 18.22
C ASP A 3 -25.70 10.18 18.16
N ALA A 4 -25.54 10.92 17.07
CA ALA A 4 -24.45 11.86 16.85
C ALA A 4 -24.32 12.89 17.99
N ARG A 5 -25.37 13.10 18.80
CA ARG A 5 -25.39 14.00 19.94
C ARG A 5 -24.56 13.51 21.12
N GLN A 6 -24.41 12.19 21.32
CA GLN A 6 -23.66 11.64 22.46
C GLN A 6 -22.14 11.81 22.37
N LEU A 7 -21.60 12.06 21.19
CA LEU A 7 -20.15 12.31 21.00
C LEU A 7 -19.76 13.77 21.25
N TYR A 8 -20.73 14.68 21.32
CA TYR A 8 -20.48 16.12 21.53
C TYR A 8 -20.05 16.48 22.95
N ASP A 9 -20.42 15.67 23.94
CA ASP A 9 -20.18 15.96 25.37
C ASP A 9 -18.72 15.76 25.81
N HIS A 10 -17.87 15.20 24.94
CA HIS A 10 -16.44 14.95 25.24
C HIS A 10 -15.47 16.01 24.67
N LEU A 11 -15.96 16.98 23.91
CA LEU A 11 -15.14 18.07 23.37
C LEU A 11 -15.19 19.26 24.33
N GLN A 12 -14.31 19.28 25.34
CA GLN A 12 -14.08 20.50 26.16
C GLN A 12 -13.43 21.58 25.28
N VAL A 13 -14.21 22.55 24.86
CA VAL A 13 -13.72 23.76 24.15
C VAL A 13 -13.39 24.81 25.19
N ALA A 14 -12.12 25.22 25.23
CA ALA A 14 -11.73 26.43 25.97
C ALA A 14 -12.26 27.65 25.21
N GLU A 15 -13.12 28.41 25.85
CA GLU A 15 -13.73 29.66 25.35
C GLU A 15 -12.66 30.74 25.13
N GLN A 16 -12.62 31.29 23.91
CA GLN A 16 -12.26 32.69 23.65
C GLN A 16 -13.02 33.20 22.41
N ASP A 17 -13.98 34.04 22.64
CA ASP A 17 -14.58 35.14 21.83
C ASP A 17 -14.89 34.93 20.31
N GLU A 18 -15.33 33.74 19.87
CA GLU A 18 -16.20 33.56 18.70
C GLU A 18 -17.13 32.37 19.02
N ILE A 19 -18.41 32.47 18.66
CA ILE A 19 -19.34 31.32 18.79
C ILE A 19 -18.66 30.11 18.11
N PRO A 20 -18.30 29.06 18.86
CA PRO A 20 -17.53 27.96 18.27
C PRO A 20 -18.39 27.26 17.22
N LEU A 21 -17.87 27.17 15.98
CA LEU A 21 -18.53 26.43 14.92
C LEU A 21 -18.82 25.02 15.41
N ARG A 22 -20.05 24.55 15.23
CA ARG A 22 -20.38 23.14 15.44
C ARG A 22 -19.54 22.26 14.52
N PRO A 23 -19.30 21.01 14.85
CA PRO A 23 -18.48 20.11 14.04
C PRO A 23 -18.89 20.03 12.57
N ASP A 24 -20.18 19.91 12.28
CA ASP A 24 -20.72 19.89 10.91
C ASP A 24 -20.50 21.22 10.18
N GLU A 25 -20.69 22.36 10.85
CA GLU A 25 -20.42 23.68 10.30
C GLU A 25 -18.94 23.85 9.97
N ARG A 26 -18.05 23.38 10.85
CA ARG A 26 -16.60 23.41 10.64
C ARG A 26 -16.19 22.58 9.43
N LEU A 27 -16.71 21.37 9.28
CA LEU A 27 -16.45 20.52 8.13
C LEU A 27 -17.00 21.13 6.83
N ARG A 28 -18.19 21.77 6.86
CA ARG A 28 -18.72 22.50 5.70
C ARG A 28 -17.87 23.73 5.34
N ALA A 29 -17.37 24.43 6.35
CA ALA A 29 -16.49 25.60 6.16
C ALA A 29 -15.15 25.25 5.47
N MET A 30 -14.71 23.98 5.51
CA MET A 30 -13.54 23.50 4.78
C MET A 30 -13.74 23.48 3.26
N ASN A 31 -14.96 23.28 2.77
CA ASN A 31 -15.22 22.92 1.38
C ASN A 31 -14.65 23.96 0.40
N ARG A 32 -14.99 25.23 0.60
CA ARG A 32 -14.57 26.30 -0.31
C ARG A 32 -13.04 26.49 -0.37
N PRO A 33 -12.35 26.68 0.77
CA PRO A 33 -10.89 26.87 0.73
C PRO A 33 -10.15 25.62 0.26
N LEU A 34 -10.64 24.40 0.58
CA LEU A 34 -10.07 23.15 0.10
C LEU A 34 -10.15 23.04 -1.43
N LEU A 35 -11.33 23.28 -2.00
CA LEU A 35 -11.56 23.17 -3.45
C LEU A 35 -10.73 24.19 -4.23
N ALA A 36 -10.72 25.46 -3.79
CA ALA A 36 -9.91 26.51 -4.42
C ALA A 36 -8.41 26.15 -4.40
N TRP A 37 -7.91 25.70 -3.26
CA TRP A 37 -6.52 25.28 -3.13
C TRP A 37 -6.18 24.09 -4.02
N TYR A 38 -7.06 23.08 -4.08
CA TYR A 38 -6.82 21.88 -4.89
C TYR A 38 -6.73 22.21 -6.38
N GLU A 39 -7.55 23.12 -6.89
CA GLU A 39 -7.51 23.57 -8.28
C GLU A 39 -6.17 24.21 -8.68
N GLU A 40 -5.53 24.91 -7.75
CA GLU A 40 -4.26 25.59 -7.99
C GLU A 40 -3.02 24.74 -7.70
N HIS A 41 -3.12 23.77 -6.77
CA HIS A 41 -1.96 23.06 -6.22
C HIS A 41 -1.96 21.55 -6.44
N ALA A 42 -2.96 21.01 -7.15
CA ALA A 42 -3.02 19.57 -7.43
C ALA A 42 -1.79 19.13 -8.24
N ARG A 43 -1.08 18.11 -7.73
CA ARG A 43 0.04 17.52 -8.48
C ARG A 43 -0.47 16.88 -9.76
N ILE A 44 0.30 17.05 -10.85
CA ILE A 44 0.09 16.34 -12.10
C ILE A 44 0.52 14.89 -11.90
N LEU A 45 -0.43 13.96 -12.04
CA LEU A 45 -0.19 12.53 -11.86
C LEU A 45 -0.81 11.75 -13.01
N PRO A 46 -0.14 10.68 -13.53
CA PRO A 46 -0.60 9.96 -14.74
C PRO A 46 -2.03 9.42 -14.66
N TRP A 47 -2.52 9.12 -13.45
CA TRP A 47 -3.89 8.63 -13.21
C TRP A 47 -4.92 9.74 -13.01
N ARG A 48 -4.48 11.02 -12.94
CA ARG A 48 -5.36 12.20 -12.85
C ARG A 48 -5.61 12.88 -14.18
N GLU A 49 -4.69 12.71 -15.15
CA GLU A 49 -4.82 13.29 -16.49
C GLU A 49 -6.01 12.69 -17.26
N GLU A 50 -6.17 11.37 -17.13
CA GLU A 50 -7.31 10.64 -17.68
C GLU A 50 -7.93 9.76 -16.56
N PRO A 51 -8.87 10.28 -15.76
CA PRO A 51 -9.42 9.59 -14.60
C PRO A 51 -10.48 8.53 -14.98
N GLN A 52 -10.13 7.65 -15.94
CA GLN A 52 -10.97 6.50 -16.30
C GLN A 52 -11.09 5.53 -15.12
N PRO A 53 -12.25 4.89 -14.90
CA PRO A 53 -12.52 4.06 -13.74
C PRO A 53 -11.46 2.97 -13.49
N TYR A 54 -11.04 2.27 -14.53
CA TYR A 54 -9.98 1.26 -14.45
C TYR A 54 -8.65 1.85 -13.98
N ARG A 55 -8.22 2.98 -14.57
CA ARG A 55 -6.96 3.66 -14.23
C ARG A 55 -6.96 4.19 -12.80
N VAL A 56 -8.07 4.77 -12.35
CA VAL A 56 -8.25 5.21 -10.97
C VAL A 56 -8.16 4.02 -10.02
N TRP A 57 -8.87 2.93 -10.30
CA TRP A 57 -8.82 1.72 -9.48
C TRP A 57 -7.39 1.16 -9.36
N ILE A 58 -6.68 0.97 -10.49
CA ILE A 58 -5.30 0.46 -10.46
C ILE A 58 -4.39 1.38 -9.64
N SER A 59 -4.45 2.70 -9.85
CA SER A 59 -3.63 3.65 -9.11
C SER A 59 -3.92 3.62 -7.60
N GLU A 60 -5.18 3.58 -7.20
CA GLU A 60 -5.57 3.54 -5.79
C GLU A 60 -5.08 2.27 -5.09
N ILE A 61 -5.14 1.13 -5.77
CA ILE A 61 -4.57 -0.11 -5.22
C ILE A 61 -3.03 -0.04 -5.15
N MET A 62 -2.35 0.53 -6.14
CA MET A 62 -0.90 0.68 -6.11
C MET A 62 -0.43 1.65 -5.00
N LEU A 63 -1.18 2.70 -4.74
CA LEU A 63 -0.89 3.72 -3.73
C LEU A 63 -1.09 3.22 -2.29
N GLN A 64 -1.79 2.10 -2.06
CA GLN A 64 -1.91 1.53 -0.73
C GLN A 64 -0.53 1.22 -0.15
N GLN A 65 -0.13 1.96 0.90
CA GLN A 65 1.16 1.83 1.59
C GLN A 65 2.40 2.02 0.69
N THR A 66 2.25 2.64 -0.47
CA THR A 66 3.34 2.92 -1.41
C THR A 66 3.36 4.41 -1.75
N ARG A 67 4.55 5.01 -1.79
CA ARG A 67 4.70 6.44 -2.09
C ARG A 67 4.41 6.74 -3.55
N VAL A 68 3.81 7.89 -3.84
CA VAL A 68 3.43 8.35 -5.18
C VAL A 68 4.57 8.23 -6.19
N GLU A 69 5.76 8.74 -5.86
CA GLU A 69 6.92 8.71 -6.78
C GLU A 69 7.37 7.29 -7.13
N ALA A 70 7.23 6.35 -6.20
CA ALA A 70 7.53 4.96 -6.48
C ALA A 70 6.45 4.30 -7.37
N VAL A 71 5.19 4.74 -7.27
CA VAL A 71 4.07 4.16 -8.04
C VAL A 71 4.10 4.60 -9.52
N LYS A 72 4.49 5.84 -9.83
CA LYS A 72 4.46 6.37 -11.21
C LYS A 72 5.00 5.42 -12.28
N PRO A 73 6.26 4.94 -12.21
CA PRO A 73 6.81 4.07 -13.23
C PRO A 73 6.14 2.68 -13.28
N TYR A 74 5.60 2.21 -12.14
CA TYR A 74 4.83 0.95 -12.11
C TYR A 74 3.48 1.10 -12.77
N PHE A 75 2.79 2.18 -12.51
CA PHE A 75 1.48 2.47 -13.10
C PHE A 75 1.57 2.54 -14.63
N GLU A 76 2.52 3.32 -15.15
CA GLU A 76 2.71 3.45 -16.61
C GLU A 76 3.01 2.10 -17.28
N ARG A 77 3.93 1.32 -16.70
CA ARG A 77 4.28 0.00 -17.21
C ARG A 77 3.11 -0.98 -17.12
N PHE A 78 2.36 -0.95 -16.02
CA PHE A 78 1.22 -1.82 -15.77
C PHE A 78 0.07 -1.52 -16.74
N ILE A 79 -0.33 -0.26 -16.88
CA ILE A 79 -1.40 0.15 -17.80
C ILE A 79 -1.03 -0.14 -19.26
N LYS A 80 0.23 0.01 -19.63
CA LYS A 80 0.71 -0.36 -20.97
C LYS A 80 0.59 -1.86 -21.24
N ALA A 81 0.89 -2.70 -20.24
CA ALA A 81 0.83 -4.16 -20.36
C ALA A 81 -0.58 -4.72 -20.21
N LEU A 82 -1.40 -4.12 -19.35
CA LEU A 82 -2.73 -4.55 -18.96
C LEU A 82 -3.68 -3.33 -18.99
N PRO A 83 -4.13 -2.93 -20.19
CA PRO A 83 -4.84 -1.65 -20.37
C PRO A 83 -6.27 -1.63 -19.83
N ASP A 84 -6.86 -2.78 -19.59
CA ASP A 84 -8.26 -2.93 -19.16
C ASP A 84 -8.49 -4.18 -18.26
N ALA A 85 -9.71 -4.34 -17.81
CA ALA A 85 -10.11 -5.47 -16.95
C ALA A 85 -9.99 -6.82 -17.67
N ALA A 86 -10.19 -6.88 -18.99
CA ALA A 86 -10.10 -8.11 -19.76
C ALA A 86 -8.64 -8.61 -19.82
N ALA A 87 -7.71 -7.72 -20.12
CA ALA A 87 -6.28 -8.02 -20.12
C ALA A 87 -5.80 -8.47 -18.73
N LEU A 88 -6.27 -7.78 -17.67
CA LEU A 88 -5.92 -8.11 -16.28
C LEU A 88 -6.52 -9.44 -15.83
N ALA A 89 -7.75 -9.75 -16.22
CA ALA A 89 -8.41 -11.03 -15.88
C ALA A 89 -7.71 -12.22 -16.52
N SER A 90 -7.21 -12.07 -17.74
CA SER A 90 -6.61 -13.14 -18.55
C SER A 90 -5.09 -13.29 -18.41
N VAL A 91 -4.41 -12.35 -17.74
CA VAL A 91 -2.94 -12.40 -17.60
C VAL A 91 -2.49 -13.62 -16.80
N GLU A 92 -1.38 -14.25 -17.20
CA GLU A 92 -0.74 -15.31 -16.43
C GLU A 92 -0.23 -14.80 -15.08
N ASP A 93 -0.36 -15.62 -14.02
CA ASP A 93 -0.04 -15.21 -12.64
C ASP A 93 1.43 -14.78 -12.48
N ASP A 94 2.37 -15.52 -13.04
CA ASP A 94 3.79 -15.20 -12.95
C ASP A 94 4.10 -13.86 -13.64
N ARG A 95 3.46 -13.58 -14.80
CA ARG A 95 3.57 -12.29 -15.49
C ARG A 95 2.98 -11.14 -14.66
N LEU A 96 1.83 -11.35 -14.03
CA LEU A 96 1.23 -10.35 -13.13
C LEU A 96 2.15 -10.05 -11.95
N MET A 97 2.67 -11.10 -11.30
CA MET A 97 3.61 -10.95 -10.17
C MET A 97 4.89 -10.23 -10.61
N LYS A 98 5.38 -10.49 -11.83
CA LYS A 98 6.55 -9.79 -12.38
C LYS A 98 6.29 -8.31 -12.65
N LEU A 99 5.13 -7.94 -13.18
CA LEU A 99 4.72 -6.53 -13.35
C LEU A 99 4.60 -5.79 -12.02
N TRP A 100 4.29 -6.51 -10.93
CA TRP A 100 4.11 -5.97 -9.59
C TRP A 100 5.39 -6.02 -8.72
N GLU A 101 6.43 -6.68 -9.21
CA GLU A 101 7.67 -6.89 -8.47
C GLU A 101 8.27 -5.56 -7.98
N GLY A 102 8.55 -5.50 -6.67
CA GLY A 102 9.09 -4.30 -6.02
C GLY A 102 8.07 -3.41 -5.31
N LEU A 103 6.79 -3.46 -5.67
CA LEU A 103 5.74 -2.70 -4.97
C LEU A 103 5.39 -3.29 -3.59
N GLY A 104 5.65 -4.57 -3.37
CA GLY A 104 5.24 -5.28 -2.14
C GLY A 104 3.74 -5.52 -2.00
N TYR A 105 3.35 -6.14 -0.88
CA TYR A 105 1.93 -6.46 -0.61
C TYR A 105 1.24 -7.13 -1.81
N TYR A 106 1.82 -8.20 -2.32
CA TYR A 106 1.44 -8.88 -3.57
C TYR A 106 0.00 -9.40 -3.59
N ASN A 107 -0.65 -9.57 -2.43
CA ASN A 107 -2.08 -9.85 -2.35
C ASN A 107 -2.94 -8.80 -3.06
N ARG A 108 -2.44 -7.55 -3.18
CA ARG A 108 -3.11 -6.50 -3.94
C ARG A 108 -3.23 -6.89 -5.41
N ALA A 109 -2.14 -7.34 -6.04
CA ALA A 109 -2.14 -7.78 -7.43
C ALA A 109 -3.05 -8.99 -7.66
N ARG A 110 -3.04 -9.98 -6.74
CA ARG A 110 -3.95 -11.14 -6.82
C ARG A 110 -5.41 -10.74 -6.72
N ASN A 111 -5.73 -9.83 -5.78
CA ASN A 111 -7.09 -9.32 -5.63
C ASN A 111 -7.52 -8.50 -6.85
N LEU A 112 -6.62 -7.72 -7.46
CA LEU A 112 -6.89 -7.03 -8.72
C LEU A 112 -7.31 -8.01 -9.82
N LYS A 113 -6.57 -9.11 -10.03
CA LYS A 113 -6.91 -10.14 -11.04
C LYS A 113 -8.25 -10.81 -10.73
N LYS A 114 -8.48 -11.20 -9.46
CA LYS A 114 -9.76 -11.77 -9.05
C LYS A 114 -10.93 -10.81 -9.28
N ALA A 115 -10.76 -9.54 -8.90
CA ALA A 115 -11.78 -8.51 -9.12
C ALA A 115 -12.02 -8.27 -10.62
N ALA A 116 -10.97 -8.27 -11.44
CA ALA A 116 -11.09 -8.17 -12.90
C ALA A 116 -11.91 -9.34 -13.49
N GLY A 117 -11.73 -10.57 -13.00
CA GLY A 117 -12.57 -11.72 -13.39
C GLY A 117 -14.05 -11.48 -13.08
N ILE A 118 -14.37 -11.01 -11.87
CA ILE A 118 -15.75 -10.67 -11.48
C ILE A 118 -16.31 -9.53 -12.35
N ILE A 119 -15.49 -8.51 -12.65
CA ILE A 119 -15.91 -7.41 -13.53
C ILE A 119 -16.26 -7.94 -14.93
N MET A 120 -15.47 -8.86 -15.47
CA MET A 120 -15.77 -9.49 -16.76
C MET A 120 -17.06 -10.31 -16.72
N GLU A 121 -17.26 -11.13 -15.68
CA GLU A 121 -18.37 -12.06 -15.58
C GLU A 121 -19.70 -11.37 -15.23
N GLN A 122 -19.69 -10.44 -14.27
CA GLN A 122 -20.91 -9.88 -13.68
C GLN A 122 -21.23 -8.47 -14.18
N TYR A 123 -20.24 -7.72 -14.67
CA TYR A 123 -20.42 -6.32 -15.10
C TYR A 123 -20.05 -6.09 -16.58
N GLY A 124 -19.91 -7.18 -17.36
CA GLY A 124 -19.65 -7.09 -18.80
C GLY A 124 -18.35 -6.36 -19.16
N GLY A 125 -17.33 -6.46 -18.31
CA GLY A 125 -16.02 -5.84 -18.49
C GLY A 125 -15.96 -4.35 -18.12
N ARG A 126 -17.03 -3.77 -17.58
CA ARG A 126 -17.09 -2.36 -17.14
C ARG A 126 -17.03 -2.27 -15.63
N MET A 127 -16.23 -1.36 -15.11
CA MET A 127 -16.21 -1.08 -13.66
C MET A 127 -17.61 -0.68 -13.20
N PRO A 128 -18.15 -1.26 -12.09
CA PRO A 128 -19.38 -0.78 -11.49
C PRO A 128 -19.23 0.67 -11.01
N SER A 129 -20.28 1.47 -11.17
CA SER A 129 -20.31 2.89 -10.77
C SER A 129 -20.68 3.08 -9.31
N GLU A 130 -21.57 2.23 -8.80
CA GLU A 130 -22.14 2.36 -7.47
C GLU A 130 -21.16 1.93 -6.37
N TYR A 131 -21.07 2.72 -5.32
CA TYR A 131 -20.21 2.43 -4.17
C TYR A 131 -20.43 1.03 -3.57
N GLU A 132 -21.68 0.62 -3.43
CA GLU A 132 -22.04 -0.68 -2.85
C GLU A 132 -21.62 -1.86 -3.73
N ASP A 133 -21.59 -1.69 -5.05
CA ASP A 133 -21.11 -2.72 -5.98
C ASP A 133 -19.58 -2.81 -5.98
N LEU A 134 -18.90 -1.68 -5.89
CA LEU A 134 -17.45 -1.63 -5.74
C LEU A 134 -16.98 -2.37 -4.47
N LEU A 135 -17.70 -2.25 -3.36
CA LEU A 135 -17.39 -2.95 -2.10
C LEU A 135 -17.44 -4.48 -2.21
N LYS A 136 -18.17 -5.04 -3.18
CA LYS A 136 -18.26 -6.50 -3.40
C LYS A 136 -17.00 -7.06 -4.06
N LEU A 137 -16.16 -6.21 -4.67
CA LEU A 137 -14.98 -6.63 -5.38
C LEU A 137 -13.81 -6.95 -4.43
N PRO A 138 -13.08 -8.06 -4.63
CA PRO A 138 -11.93 -8.45 -3.82
C PRO A 138 -10.87 -7.33 -3.74
N GLY A 139 -10.44 -7.02 -2.53
CA GLY A 139 -9.40 -6.01 -2.28
C GLY A 139 -9.86 -4.55 -2.32
N ILE A 140 -11.15 -4.31 -2.55
CA ILE A 140 -11.78 -2.99 -2.50
C ILE A 140 -12.48 -2.81 -1.14
N GLY A 141 -11.92 -1.95 -0.30
CA GLY A 141 -12.54 -1.50 0.95
C GLY A 141 -13.21 -0.13 0.81
N SER A 142 -13.79 0.40 1.90
CA SER A 142 -14.51 1.68 1.91
C SER A 142 -13.73 2.84 1.28
N TYR A 143 -12.42 2.94 1.56
CA TYR A 143 -11.58 3.95 0.95
C TYR A 143 -11.51 3.83 -0.57
N THR A 144 -11.12 2.64 -1.08
CA THR A 144 -10.93 2.44 -2.52
C THR A 144 -12.26 2.55 -3.27
N ALA A 145 -13.35 2.02 -2.70
CA ALA A 145 -14.68 2.19 -3.26
C ALA A 145 -15.08 3.67 -3.34
N GLY A 146 -14.88 4.43 -2.24
CA GLY A 146 -15.15 5.86 -2.21
C GLY A 146 -14.28 6.66 -3.20
N ALA A 147 -13.01 6.31 -3.33
CA ALA A 147 -12.11 6.96 -4.30
C ALA A 147 -12.56 6.69 -5.75
N VAL A 148 -12.81 5.43 -6.12
CA VAL A 148 -13.25 5.09 -7.49
C VAL A 148 -14.61 5.70 -7.77
N ALA A 149 -15.60 5.53 -6.89
CA ALA A 149 -16.96 6.07 -7.08
C ALA A 149 -16.96 7.59 -7.22
N SER A 150 -16.20 8.30 -6.39
CA SER A 150 -16.19 9.76 -6.44
C SER A 150 -15.31 10.33 -7.54
N ILE A 151 -14.12 9.77 -7.79
CA ILE A 151 -13.17 10.32 -8.75
C ILE A 151 -13.58 10.01 -10.19
N ALA A 152 -13.99 8.76 -10.45
CA ALA A 152 -14.30 8.31 -11.80
C ALA A 152 -15.78 8.47 -12.19
N PHE A 153 -16.68 8.44 -11.21
CA PHE A 153 -18.13 8.48 -11.49
C PHE A 153 -18.85 9.69 -10.87
N GLY A 154 -18.15 10.48 -10.02
CA GLY A 154 -18.73 11.68 -9.41
C GLY A 154 -19.71 11.40 -8.28
N GLU A 155 -19.81 10.14 -7.80
CA GLU A 155 -20.71 9.78 -6.70
C GLU A 155 -20.29 10.51 -5.41
N PRO A 156 -21.23 11.16 -4.67
CA PRO A 156 -20.89 11.94 -3.49
C PRO A 156 -20.67 11.06 -2.26
N VAL A 157 -19.61 10.26 -2.29
CA VAL A 157 -19.16 9.39 -1.21
C VAL A 157 -17.73 9.76 -0.79
N PRO A 158 -17.41 9.73 0.52
CA PRO A 158 -16.09 10.08 0.99
C PRO A 158 -15.06 8.96 0.75
N ALA A 159 -13.80 9.35 0.48
CA ALA A 159 -12.66 8.46 0.40
C ALA A 159 -11.74 8.73 1.61
N VAL A 160 -11.87 7.94 2.68
CA VAL A 160 -11.19 8.18 3.95
C VAL A 160 -10.00 7.23 4.13
N ASP A 161 -8.80 7.74 3.81
CA ASP A 161 -7.52 7.08 4.06
C ASP A 161 -6.82 7.63 5.32
N GLY A 162 -5.60 7.19 5.58
CA GLY A 162 -4.79 7.67 6.70
C GLY A 162 -4.43 9.16 6.61
N ASN A 163 -4.40 9.76 5.41
CA ASN A 163 -4.19 11.19 5.21
C ASN A 163 -5.44 11.96 5.62
N VAL A 164 -6.59 11.55 5.13
CA VAL A 164 -7.89 12.17 5.46
C VAL A 164 -8.18 12.05 6.94
N LEU A 165 -7.98 10.87 7.56
CA LEU A 165 -8.12 10.68 9.01
C LEU A 165 -7.27 11.67 9.79
N ARG A 166 -6.03 11.88 9.40
CA ARG A 166 -5.13 12.85 10.06
C ARG A 166 -5.60 14.30 9.89
N VAL A 167 -5.97 14.68 8.67
CA VAL A 167 -6.46 16.05 8.38
C VAL A 167 -7.70 16.33 9.21
N ILE A 168 -8.71 15.46 9.17
CA ILE A 168 -9.98 15.65 9.88
C ILE A 168 -9.78 15.62 11.39
N SER A 169 -8.94 14.69 11.92
CA SER A 169 -8.62 14.71 13.35
C SER A 169 -8.03 16.06 13.80
N ARG A 170 -7.14 16.65 13.00
CA ARG A 170 -6.55 17.97 13.32
C ARG A 170 -7.55 19.12 13.18
N VAL A 171 -8.35 19.11 12.11
CA VAL A 171 -9.39 20.14 11.93
C VAL A 171 -10.37 20.13 13.10
N MET A 172 -10.74 18.96 13.59
CA MET A 172 -11.69 18.77 14.68
C MET A 172 -11.04 18.77 16.07
N ALA A 173 -9.71 18.80 16.17
CA ALA A 173 -8.93 18.53 17.40
C ALA A 173 -9.32 17.22 18.08
N SER A 174 -9.71 16.19 17.29
CA SER A 174 -10.15 14.89 17.80
C SER A 174 -8.96 14.11 18.35
N ARG A 175 -9.10 13.63 19.59
CA ARG A 175 -8.13 12.76 20.28
C ARG A 175 -8.51 11.28 20.19
N GLU A 176 -9.54 10.94 19.40
CA GLU A 176 -9.88 9.55 19.13
C GLU A 176 -8.78 8.85 18.33
N ASP A 177 -8.52 7.60 18.70
CA ASP A 177 -7.53 6.79 17.98
C ASP A 177 -8.00 6.50 16.56
N ILE A 178 -7.27 7.04 15.58
CA ILE A 178 -7.60 6.88 14.16
C ILE A 178 -7.43 5.45 13.62
N LEU A 179 -6.86 4.53 14.40
CA LEU A 179 -6.77 3.11 14.04
C LEU A 179 -8.02 2.32 14.42
N LYS A 180 -8.91 2.90 15.24
CA LYS A 180 -10.20 2.27 15.58
C LYS A 180 -11.17 2.34 14.38
N ALA A 181 -11.82 1.22 14.07
CA ALA A 181 -12.82 1.16 13.03
C ALA A 181 -14.05 2.08 13.30
N SER A 182 -14.38 2.29 14.58
CA SER A 182 -15.44 3.22 15.00
C SER A 182 -15.09 4.67 14.64
N THR A 183 -13.88 5.11 14.90
CA THR A 183 -13.41 6.46 14.55
C THR A 183 -13.45 6.69 13.05
N LYS A 184 -13.00 5.70 12.27
CA LYS A 184 -13.04 5.80 10.81
C LYS A 184 -14.48 5.92 10.30
N ARG A 185 -15.40 5.05 10.74
CA ARG A 185 -16.82 5.10 10.35
C ARG A 185 -17.47 6.44 10.69
N TRP A 186 -17.24 6.92 11.90
CA TRP A 186 -17.75 8.22 12.30
C TRP A 186 -17.28 9.34 11.37
N MET A 187 -15.98 9.36 11.02
CA MET A 187 -15.45 10.37 10.08
C MET A 187 -16.02 10.21 8.66
N GLU A 188 -16.21 8.98 8.19
CA GLU A 188 -16.87 8.69 6.91
C GLU A 188 -18.31 9.25 6.89
N GLU A 189 -19.09 9.02 7.95
CA GLU A 189 -20.47 9.55 8.10
C GLU A 189 -20.47 11.09 8.13
N CYS A 190 -19.63 11.71 8.94
CA CYS A 190 -19.52 13.17 9.00
C CYS A 190 -19.16 13.79 7.65
N LEU A 191 -18.22 13.20 6.94
CA LEU A 191 -17.79 13.70 5.61
C LEU A 191 -18.89 13.47 4.56
N LYS A 192 -19.63 12.36 4.62
CA LYS A 192 -20.75 12.08 3.71
C LYS A 192 -21.84 13.13 3.82
N GLU A 193 -22.11 13.64 5.03
CA GLU A 193 -23.11 14.68 5.28
C GLU A 193 -22.65 16.10 4.92
N THR A 194 -21.35 16.34 4.93
CA THR A 194 -20.78 17.70 4.84
C THR A 194 -20.06 17.99 3.54
N MET A 195 -19.67 16.97 2.78
CA MET A 195 -18.96 17.13 1.50
C MET A 195 -19.84 17.78 0.42
N PRO A 196 -19.24 18.53 -0.52
CA PRO A 196 -19.97 19.13 -1.65
C PRO A 196 -20.32 18.04 -2.68
N LYS A 197 -21.60 17.81 -2.88
CA LYS A 197 -22.08 16.70 -3.72
C LYS A 197 -21.63 16.80 -5.18
N GLU A 198 -21.63 17.99 -5.75
CA GLU A 198 -21.28 18.23 -7.15
C GLU A 198 -19.76 18.22 -7.41
N ARG A 199 -18.94 18.27 -6.37
CA ARG A 199 -17.48 18.38 -6.42
C ARG A 199 -16.78 17.27 -5.64
N ALA A 200 -17.44 16.11 -5.47
CA ALA A 200 -16.95 14.99 -4.67
C ALA A 200 -15.53 14.52 -5.06
N SER A 201 -15.24 14.44 -6.35
CA SER A 201 -13.92 14.08 -6.87
C SER A 201 -12.83 15.04 -6.38
N HIS A 202 -13.02 16.35 -6.58
CA HIS A 202 -12.04 17.37 -6.16
C HIS A 202 -11.91 17.47 -4.64
N PHE A 203 -13.01 17.29 -3.92
CA PHE A 203 -13.03 17.28 -2.47
C PHE A 203 -12.19 16.14 -1.88
N ASN A 204 -12.42 14.92 -2.31
CA ASN A 204 -11.70 13.74 -1.85
C ASN A 204 -10.21 13.83 -2.23
N GLN A 205 -9.91 14.15 -3.48
CA GLN A 205 -8.53 14.33 -3.91
C GLN A 205 -7.82 15.48 -3.19
N GLY A 206 -8.53 16.58 -2.90
CA GLY A 206 -8.00 17.72 -2.15
C GLY A 206 -7.64 17.36 -0.71
N LEU A 207 -8.48 16.60 -0.01
CA LEU A 207 -8.18 16.12 1.35
C LEU A 207 -6.97 15.19 1.38
N ILE A 208 -6.89 14.25 0.42
CA ILE A 208 -5.76 13.35 0.28
C ILE A 208 -4.48 14.15 -0.02
N GLU A 209 -4.56 15.14 -0.92
CA GLU A 209 -3.43 15.96 -1.34
C GLU A 209 -2.90 16.84 -0.20
N ILE A 210 -3.79 17.55 0.52
CA ILE A 210 -3.38 18.31 1.73
C ILE A 210 -2.69 17.38 2.74
N GLY A 211 -3.24 16.19 2.97
CA GLY A 211 -2.62 15.21 3.84
C GLY A 211 -1.24 14.78 3.37
N ALA A 212 -1.05 14.65 2.06
CA ALA A 212 0.22 14.20 1.49
C ALA A 212 1.33 15.25 1.54
N ILE A 213 1.04 16.54 1.29
CA ILE A 213 2.07 17.57 1.04
C ILE A 213 2.05 18.76 2.00
N VAL A 214 0.95 19.01 2.72
CA VAL A 214 0.79 20.13 3.66
C VAL A 214 0.67 19.61 5.09
N CYS A 215 -0.36 18.85 5.39
CA CYS A 215 -0.65 18.28 6.71
C CYS A 215 0.07 16.95 6.91
N VAL A 216 1.40 16.95 6.78
CA VAL A 216 2.25 15.75 6.72
C VAL A 216 2.22 14.90 7.99
N PRO A 217 2.47 13.56 7.88
CA PRO A 217 2.44 12.64 9.02
C PRO A 217 3.68 12.72 9.91
N ASN A 218 4.82 13.11 9.34
CA ASN A 218 6.11 13.16 10.03
C ASN A 218 6.68 14.58 9.97
N GLY A 219 7.23 15.06 11.08
CA GLY A 219 7.75 16.42 11.20
C GLY A 219 6.65 17.47 11.39
N GLN A 220 7.02 18.73 11.23
CA GLN A 220 6.12 19.87 11.41
C GLN A 220 5.19 20.01 10.20
N PRO A 221 3.86 20.01 10.36
CA PRO A 221 2.95 20.30 9.27
C PRO A 221 3.07 21.78 8.85
N LYS A 222 2.86 22.06 7.57
CA LYS A 222 2.98 23.39 6.98
C LYS A 222 1.70 24.22 7.21
N CYS A 223 1.37 24.51 8.47
CA CYS A 223 0.10 25.11 8.83
C CYS A 223 -0.07 26.53 8.27
N ALA A 224 1.03 27.30 8.09
CA ALA A 224 0.99 28.64 7.49
C ALA A 224 0.58 28.62 5.99
N GLU A 225 0.84 27.51 5.29
CA GLU A 225 0.48 27.31 3.86
C GLU A 225 -0.86 26.55 3.71
N CYS A 226 -1.49 26.14 4.83
CA CYS A 226 -2.65 25.28 4.81
C CYS A 226 -3.95 26.07 4.55
N PRO A 227 -4.72 25.74 3.51
CA PRO A 227 -5.99 26.42 3.23
C PRO A 227 -7.03 26.23 4.34
N LEU A 228 -6.83 25.21 5.20
CA LEU A 228 -7.73 24.89 6.30
C LEU A 228 -7.30 25.53 7.64
N ALA A 229 -6.25 26.37 7.66
CA ALA A 229 -5.70 26.93 8.90
C ALA A 229 -6.76 27.70 9.71
N SER A 230 -7.62 28.47 9.05
CA SER A 230 -8.66 29.29 9.69
C SER A 230 -9.75 28.46 10.43
N VAL A 231 -9.99 27.23 9.98
CA VAL A 231 -10.98 26.33 10.57
C VAL A 231 -10.36 25.21 11.41
N CYS A 232 -9.03 25.07 11.42
CA CYS A 232 -8.33 23.98 12.08
C CYS A 232 -8.16 24.22 13.59
N LEU A 233 -8.88 23.46 14.41
CA LEU A 233 -8.80 23.58 15.88
C LEU A 233 -7.43 23.17 16.42
N ALA A 234 -6.82 22.09 15.93
CA ALA A 234 -5.51 21.66 16.39
C ALA A 234 -4.43 22.72 16.12
N PHE A 235 -4.54 23.48 15.04
CA PHE A 235 -3.64 24.61 14.77
C PHE A 235 -3.88 25.76 15.75
N LYS A 236 -5.14 26.16 15.94
CA LYS A 236 -5.52 27.22 16.90
C LYS A 236 -5.09 26.88 18.34
N GLN A 237 -5.14 25.61 18.73
CA GLN A 237 -4.77 25.12 20.06
C GLN A 237 -3.28 24.75 20.21
N GLY A 238 -2.47 24.83 19.14
CA GLY A 238 -1.07 24.40 19.17
C GLY A 238 -0.85 22.87 19.31
N SER A 239 -1.90 22.07 19.08
CA SER A 239 -1.90 20.60 19.34
C SER A 239 -1.63 19.74 18.10
N THR A 240 -1.17 20.32 17.00
CA THR A 240 -0.92 19.58 15.75
C THR A 240 0.13 18.47 15.86
N GLY A 241 1.06 18.58 16.82
CA GLY A 241 2.07 17.56 17.10
C GLY A 241 1.54 16.35 17.88
N GLU A 242 0.43 16.52 18.61
CA GLU A 242 -0.20 15.49 19.43
C GLU A 242 -1.29 14.72 18.67
N ILE A 243 -1.84 15.32 17.63
CA ILE A 243 -2.94 14.80 16.82
C ILE A 243 -2.40 14.44 15.41
N PRO A 244 -2.75 13.26 14.89
CA PRO A 244 -3.72 12.28 15.38
C PRO A 244 -3.14 11.33 16.44
N VAL A 245 -4.01 10.85 17.33
CA VAL A 245 -3.67 9.78 18.28
C VAL A 245 -3.67 8.43 17.55
N LYS A 246 -2.68 7.61 17.87
CA LYS A 246 -2.52 6.24 17.34
C LYS A 246 -2.03 5.30 18.41
N THR A 247 -2.70 4.17 18.56
CA THR A 247 -2.17 3.06 19.37
C THR A 247 -0.84 2.58 18.78
N PRO A 248 0.21 2.43 19.61
CA PRO A 248 1.49 1.91 19.15
C PRO A 248 1.34 0.51 18.50
N PRO A 249 2.08 0.22 17.42
CA PRO A 249 2.02 -1.07 16.77
C PRO A 249 2.58 -2.16 17.71
N LYS A 250 2.05 -3.39 17.58
CA LYS A 250 2.60 -4.56 18.27
C LYS A 250 4.06 -4.80 17.85
N LYS A 251 4.86 -5.33 18.76
CA LYS A 251 6.25 -5.74 18.45
C LYS A 251 6.23 -6.81 17.34
N ARG A 252 7.16 -6.70 16.38
CA ARG A 252 7.33 -7.70 15.33
C ARG A 252 7.98 -8.96 15.90
N ARG A 253 7.61 -10.13 15.36
CA ARG A 253 8.34 -11.38 15.56
C ARG A 253 9.63 -11.31 14.76
N ILE A 254 10.74 -11.72 15.37
CA ILE A 254 12.03 -11.84 14.70
C ILE A 254 12.17 -13.28 14.22
N GLU A 255 12.54 -13.47 12.96
CA GLU A 255 12.89 -14.76 12.35
C GLU A 255 14.30 -14.68 11.81
N GLU A 256 15.15 -15.59 12.26
CA GLU A 256 16.47 -15.79 11.73
C GLU A 256 16.42 -16.72 10.51
N ARG A 257 17.16 -16.39 9.46
CA ARG A 257 17.18 -17.19 8.22
C ARG A 257 18.58 -17.28 7.64
N THR A 258 18.87 -18.45 7.07
CA THR A 258 20.04 -18.66 6.20
C THR A 258 19.57 -18.70 4.76
N VAL A 259 20.14 -17.85 3.93
CA VAL A 259 19.84 -17.73 2.49
C VAL A 259 21.01 -18.21 1.67
N CYS A 260 20.76 -19.08 0.67
CA CYS A 260 21.80 -19.55 -0.23
C CYS A 260 21.58 -19.10 -1.67
N ILE A 261 22.65 -18.61 -2.30
CA ILE A 261 22.74 -18.49 -3.75
C ILE A 261 23.42 -19.78 -4.23
N LEU A 262 22.61 -20.76 -4.68
CA LEU A 262 23.12 -21.99 -5.28
C LEU A 262 23.42 -21.74 -6.75
N GLU A 263 24.69 -21.80 -7.14
CA GLU A 263 25.12 -21.48 -8.50
C GLU A 263 25.80 -22.68 -9.18
N HIS A 264 25.50 -22.87 -10.48
CA HIS A 264 26.26 -23.72 -11.39
C HIS A 264 26.37 -23.05 -12.77
N GLY A 265 27.53 -22.60 -13.13
CA GLY A 265 27.75 -21.82 -14.35
C GLY A 265 26.94 -20.50 -14.34
N ASP A 266 26.12 -20.31 -15.36
CA ASP A 266 25.21 -19.15 -15.51
C ASP A 266 23.84 -19.37 -14.88
N ARG A 267 23.64 -20.45 -14.12
CA ARG A 267 22.37 -20.83 -13.54
C ARG A 267 22.34 -20.68 -12.03
N VAL A 268 21.17 -20.34 -11.51
CA VAL A 268 20.93 -20.14 -10.08
C VAL A 268 19.70 -20.95 -9.66
N GLY A 269 19.77 -21.57 -8.49
CA GLY A 269 18.65 -22.28 -7.88
C GLY A 269 17.65 -21.29 -7.27
N ILE A 270 16.39 -21.43 -7.65
CA ILE A 270 15.26 -20.72 -7.04
C ILE A 270 14.15 -21.70 -6.69
N LYS A 271 13.22 -21.30 -5.83
CA LYS A 271 12.06 -22.11 -5.47
C LYS A 271 10.80 -21.26 -5.54
N LYS A 272 9.68 -21.85 -6.01
CA LYS A 272 8.36 -21.20 -5.89
C LYS A 272 7.81 -21.47 -4.51
N ARG A 273 7.36 -20.43 -3.83
CA ARG A 273 6.70 -20.54 -2.51
C ARG A 273 5.29 -21.08 -2.65
N GLU A 274 4.80 -21.65 -1.56
CA GLU A 274 3.41 -22.10 -1.45
C GLU A 274 2.42 -20.97 -1.72
N ASP A 275 1.19 -21.34 -2.11
CA ASP A 275 0.13 -20.38 -2.45
C ASP A 275 -0.49 -19.66 -1.25
N SER A 276 0.02 -19.93 -0.05
CA SER A 276 -0.40 -19.30 1.20
C SER A 276 0.77 -18.78 2.03
N GLY A 277 0.49 -17.93 3.00
CA GLY A 277 1.50 -17.38 3.91
C GLY A 277 2.24 -16.15 3.36
N LEU A 278 3.38 -15.85 3.99
CA LEU A 278 4.20 -14.68 3.64
C LEU A 278 4.85 -14.87 2.28
N LEU A 279 4.73 -13.87 1.39
CA LEU A 279 5.28 -13.88 0.02
C LEU A 279 4.75 -15.06 -0.83
N ALA A 280 3.53 -15.52 -0.57
CA ALA A 280 2.89 -16.64 -1.26
C ALA A 280 3.01 -16.55 -2.78
N SER A 281 3.19 -17.68 -3.46
CA SER A 281 3.29 -17.86 -4.91
C SER A 281 4.41 -17.07 -5.62
N LEU A 282 5.29 -16.41 -4.87
CA LEU A 282 6.48 -15.75 -5.43
C LEU A 282 7.64 -16.72 -5.48
N TYR A 283 8.67 -16.34 -6.21
CA TYR A 283 9.93 -17.08 -6.22
C TYR A 283 10.85 -16.59 -5.12
N GLU A 284 11.69 -17.47 -4.61
CA GLU A 284 12.67 -17.15 -3.56
C GLU A 284 14.01 -17.81 -3.83
N LEU A 285 15.06 -17.23 -3.27
CA LEU A 285 16.33 -17.93 -3.13
C LEU A 285 16.17 -19.05 -2.09
N PRO A 286 16.84 -20.20 -2.26
CA PRO A 286 16.88 -21.24 -1.25
C PRO A 286 17.17 -20.68 0.13
N ASN A 287 16.29 -20.94 1.08
CA ASN A 287 16.44 -20.44 2.45
C ASN A 287 15.80 -21.36 3.47
N VAL A 288 16.36 -21.36 4.66
CA VAL A 288 15.88 -22.14 5.81
C VAL A 288 15.85 -21.28 7.07
N GLU A 289 15.10 -21.68 8.07
CA GLU A 289 15.04 -21.03 9.39
C GLU A 289 16.34 -21.26 10.16
N GLY A 290 16.77 -20.26 10.92
CA GLY A 290 17.98 -20.27 11.73
C GLY A 290 19.22 -19.77 10.96
N HIS A 291 20.28 -19.51 11.74
CA HIS A 291 21.61 -19.13 11.23
C HIS A 291 22.51 -20.36 11.21
N LEU A 292 22.61 -21.00 10.04
CA LEU A 292 23.41 -22.21 9.84
C LEU A 292 24.88 -21.90 9.59
N LYS A 293 25.75 -22.81 10.02
CA LYS A 293 27.17 -22.79 9.67
C LYS A 293 27.39 -23.41 8.29
N PRO A 294 28.52 -23.12 7.63
CA PRO A 294 28.83 -23.65 6.29
C PRO A 294 28.75 -25.18 6.17
N GLU A 295 29.13 -25.90 7.19
CA GLU A 295 29.08 -27.37 7.26
C GLU A 295 27.67 -27.97 7.28
N GLU A 296 26.68 -27.20 7.73
CA GLU A 296 25.29 -27.63 7.83
C GLU A 296 24.51 -27.41 6.51
N LEU A 297 25.06 -26.61 5.58
CA LEU A 297 24.37 -26.22 4.36
C LEU A 297 24.08 -27.39 3.41
N ALA A 298 25.00 -28.37 3.33
CA ALA A 298 24.84 -29.51 2.45
C ALA A 298 23.59 -30.31 2.82
N GLU A 299 23.40 -30.61 4.09
CA GLU A 299 22.22 -31.33 4.61
C GLU A 299 20.96 -30.49 4.45
N ALA A 300 20.99 -29.21 4.90
CA ALA A 300 19.83 -28.32 4.89
C ALA A 300 19.26 -28.03 3.50
N PHE A 301 20.09 -28.07 2.45
CA PHE A 301 19.69 -27.81 1.06
C PHE A 301 19.78 -29.05 0.17
N GLY A 302 19.81 -30.27 0.74
CA GLY A 302 19.77 -31.52 -0.02
C GLY A 302 20.94 -31.69 -1.00
N LEU A 303 22.11 -31.13 -0.70
CA LEU A 303 23.26 -31.19 -1.59
C LEU A 303 23.98 -32.54 -1.43
N LEU A 304 24.23 -33.21 -2.53
CA LEU A 304 24.93 -34.49 -2.52
C LEU A 304 26.37 -34.33 -2.01
N GLU A 305 26.90 -35.37 -1.38
CA GLU A 305 28.27 -35.38 -0.93
C GLU A 305 29.25 -35.11 -2.10
N GLY A 306 30.18 -34.18 -1.89
CA GLY A 306 31.12 -33.77 -2.91
C GLY A 306 30.55 -32.89 -4.03
N ALA A 307 29.25 -32.52 -4.00
CA ALA A 307 28.65 -31.65 -5.00
C ALA A 307 29.08 -30.19 -4.85
N VAL A 308 29.49 -29.77 -3.68
CA VAL A 308 29.94 -28.40 -3.40
C VAL A 308 31.39 -28.21 -3.84
N GLU A 309 31.65 -27.16 -4.63
CA GLU A 309 32.97 -26.73 -5.01
C GLU A 309 33.53 -25.70 -4.03
N LYS A 310 32.72 -24.68 -3.72
CA LYS A 310 33.11 -23.57 -2.85
C LYS A 310 31.92 -22.98 -2.12
N ILE A 311 32.11 -22.62 -0.85
CA ILE A 311 31.17 -21.84 -0.07
C ILE A 311 31.83 -20.49 0.26
N THR A 312 31.12 -19.40 0.01
CA THR A 312 31.60 -18.04 0.31
C THR A 312 30.53 -17.33 1.13
N PRO A 313 30.83 -16.84 2.35
CA PRO A 313 29.90 -16.04 3.13
C PRO A 313 29.52 -14.76 2.39
N LEU A 314 28.27 -14.34 2.53
CA LEU A 314 27.72 -13.11 2.00
C LEU A 314 27.40 -12.14 3.14
N PRO A 315 27.27 -10.83 2.85
CA PRO A 315 26.89 -9.86 3.87
C PRO A 315 25.53 -10.17 4.49
N GLU A 316 25.42 -9.96 5.79
CA GLU A 316 24.13 -10.04 6.50
C GLU A 316 23.09 -9.07 5.91
N ALA A 317 21.84 -9.47 5.99
CA ALA A 317 20.73 -8.66 5.52
C ALA A 317 19.58 -8.66 6.52
N LYS A 318 18.78 -7.60 6.47
CA LYS A 318 17.54 -7.48 7.23
C LYS A 318 16.39 -7.05 6.33
N HIS A 319 15.24 -7.68 6.51
CA HIS A 319 14.01 -7.25 5.85
C HIS A 319 12.87 -7.16 6.86
N ILE A 320 12.09 -6.07 6.76
CA ILE A 320 11.01 -5.76 7.71
C ILE A 320 9.67 -5.86 6.97
N PHE A 321 8.85 -6.81 7.41
CA PHE A 321 7.45 -6.92 7.05
C PHE A 321 6.56 -6.25 8.13
N SER A 322 5.27 -6.18 7.91
CA SER A 322 4.34 -5.57 8.85
C SER A 322 4.39 -6.19 10.26
N HIS A 323 4.51 -7.51 10.36
CA HIS A 323 4.42 -8.29 11.61
C HIS A 323 5.63 -9.16 11.90
N VAL A 324 6.58 -9.27 10.96
CA VAL A 324 7.80 -10.09 11.04
C VAL A 324 9.01 -9.28 10.59
N GLU A 325 10.15 -9.50 11.23
CA GLU A 325 11.47 -9.02 10.82
C GLU A 325 12.34 -10.24 10.51
N TRP A 326 12.82 -10.36 9.28
CA TRP A 326 13.83 -11.35 8.93
C TRP A 326 15.22 -10.80 9.17
N ARG A 327 16.03 -11.57 9.93
CA ARG A 327 17.47 -11.39 10.07
C ARG A 327 18.15 -12.51 9.32
N MET A 328 18.92 -12.15 8.31
CA MET A 328 19.44 -13.12 7.35
C MET A 328 20.96 -13.11 7.31
N ILE A 329 21.55 -14.30 7.38
CA ILE A 329 22.90 -14.56 6.90
C ILE A 329 22.84 -15.19 5.51
N GLY A 330 23.86 -15.04 4.71
CA GLY A 330 23.85 -15.56 3.35
C GLY A 330 25.13 -16.30 2.99
N TYR A 331 24.98 -17.26 2.07
CA TYR A 331 26.10 -17.97 1.47
C TYR A 331 25.93 -18.08 -0.03
N ARG A 332 27.04 -17.91 -0.76
CA ARG A 332 27.16 -18.33 -2.15
C ARG A 332 27.73 -19.74 -2.17
N VAL A 333 27.00 -20.67 -2.76
CA VAL A 333 27.38 -22.08 -2.86
C VAL A 333 27.60 -22.40 -4.34
N GLN A 334 28.85 -22.55 -4.76
CA GLN A 334 29.21 -22.99 -6.12
C GLN A 334 29.14 -24.52 -6.19
N LEU A 335 28.39 -25.03 -7.17
CA LEU A 335 28.16 -26.44 -7.37
C LEU A 335 29.01 -26.96 -8.55
N LYS A 336 29.57 -28.18 -8.42
CA LYS A 336 30.41 -28.82 -9.45
C LYS A 336 29.62 -29.31 -10.68
N LYS A 337 28.36 -29.70 -10.50
CA LYS A 337 27.59 -30.38 -11.56
C LYS A 337 26.31 -29.60 -11.91
N SER A 338 25.29 -29.70 -11.10
CA SER A 338 23.95 -29.13 -11.40
C SER A 338 23.27 -28.61 -10.14
N ILE A 339 22.31 -27.72 -10.33
CA ILE A 339 21.37 -27.33 -9.29
C ILE A 339 20.51 -28.55 -8.92
N PRO A 340 20.27 -28.86 -7.63
CA PRO A 340 19.41 -29.97 -7.23
C PRO A 340 18.00 -29.88 -7.82
N GLN A 341 17.36 -31.02 -8.11
CA GLN A 341 16.07 -31.09 -8.78
C GLN A 341 14.91 -30.46 -8.00
N GLU A 342 15.04 -30.29 -6.69
CA GLU A 342 14.07 -29.61 -5.86
C GLU A 342 14.02 -28.09 -6.09
N PHE A 343 15.00 -27.53 -6.78
CA PHE A 343 15.08 -26.14 -7.17
C PHE A 343 14.92 -25.96 -8.68
N ILE A 344 14.28 -24.88 -9.08
CA ILE A 344 14.23 -24.46 -10.47
C ILE A 344 15.62 -23.91 -10.82
N SER A 345 16.23 -24.50 -11.84
CA SER A 345 17.51 -24.06 -12.38
C SER A 345 17.30 -22.94 -13.39
N ALA A 346 17.26 -21.69 -12.92
CA ALA A 346 17.01 -20.49 -13.73
C ALA A 346 18.32 -19.90 -14.27
N GLN A 347 18.30 -19.39 -15.50
CA GLN A 347 19.41 -18.56 -15.99
C GLN A 347 19.41 -17.22 -15.25
N LYS A 348 20.58 -16.65 -15.01
CA LYS A 348 20.69 -15.35 -14.30
C LYS A 348 19.83 -14.25 -14.93
N LYS A 349 19.80 -14.16 -16.27
CA LYS A 349 18.93 -13.21 -17.00
C LYS A 349 17.43 -13.44 -16.81
N GLU A 350 16.99 -14.67 -16.56
CA GLU A 350 15.59 -15.00 -16.35
C GLU A 350 15.09 -14.49 -14.99
N LEU A 351 15.99 -14.34 -13.99
CA LEU A 351 15.65 -13.78 -12.69
C LEU A 351 15.16 -12.33 -12.82
N GLU A 352 15.66 -11.58 -13.81
CA GLU A 352 15.23 -10.20 -14.07
C GLU A 352 13.96 -10.13 -14.91
N GLN A 353 13.73 -11.09 -15.82
CA GLN A 353 12.70 -10.99 -16.85
C GLN A 353 11.45 -11.82 -16.55
N VAL A 354 11.60 -12.97 -15.88
CA VAL A 354 10.56 -13.99 -15.75
C VAL A 354 10.12 -14.16 -14.29
N TYR A 355 11.07 -14.40 -13.39
CA TYR A 355 10.76 -14.79 -12.03
C TYR A 355 10.60 -13.57 -11.11
N ALA A 356 9.45 -13.44 -10.42
CA ALA A 356 9.23 -12.38 -9.45
C ALA A 356 9.88 -12.72 -8.12
N LEU A 357 11.03 -12.11 -7.83
CA LEU A 357 11.78 -12.23 -6.59
C LEU A 357 11.47 -11.05 -5.67
N PRO A 358 10.92 -11.27 -4.46
CA PRO A 358 10.56 -10.18 -3.57
C PRO A 358 11.79 -9.44 -3.04
N ASN A 359 11.63 -8.14 -2.77
CA ASN A 359 12.67 -7.29 -2.20
C ASN A 359 13.28 -7.80 -0.88
N ALA A 360 12.64 -8.77 -0.23
CA ALA A 360 13.21 -9.44 0.94
C ALA A 360 14.58 -10.06 0.65
N PHE A 361 14.78 -10.58 -0.55
CA PHE A 361 16.05 -11.14 -1.02
C PHE A 361 16.91 -10.13 -1.79
N GLY A 362 16.50 -8.87 -1.91
CA GLY A 362 17.14 -7.86 -2.74
C GLY A 362 18.62 -7.60 -2.43
N ARG A 363 19.08 -7.87 -1.19
CA ARG A 363 20.49 -7.79 -0.83
C ARG A 363 21.31 -8.87 -1.52
N TYR A 364 20.73 -10.06 -1.69
CA TYR A 364 21.39 -11.23 -2.28
C TYR A 364 21.20 -11.30 -3.79
N THR A 365 20.02 -10.98 -4.31
CA THR A 365 19.75 -11.00 -5.76
C THR A 365 20.67 -10.04 -6.53
N LYS A 366 21.02 -8.89 -5.94
CA LYS A 366 22.01 -7.94 -6.52
C LYS A 366 23.43 -8.49 -6.62
N LEU A 367 23.71 -9.60 -5.95
CA LEU A 367 25.02 -10.27 -6.01
C LEU A 367 25.06 -11.37 -7.07
N ILE A 368 23.94 -11.68 -7.73
CA ILE A 368 23.82 -12.69 -8.78
C ILE A 368 24.14 -12.02 -10.12
N ASN A 369 25.37 -11.64 -10.34
CA ASN A 369 25.80 -11.03 -11.62
C ASN A 369 26.75 -11.96 -12.37
#